data_9e932c909941691e2bd07366f190b716
#
_entry.id   9e932c909941691e2bd07366f190b716
#
_cell.length_a   1.000
_cell.length_b   1.000
_cell.length_c   1.000
_cell.angle_alpha   90.00
_cell.angle_beta   90.00
_cell.angle_gamma   90.00
#
_symmetry.space_group_name_H-M   'P 1'
#
loop_
_entity.id
_entity.type
_entity.pdbx_description
1 polymer ?
#
loop_
_entity_poly.entity_id
_entity_poly.type
_entity_poly.pdbx_seq_one_letter_code
_entity_poly.pdbx_strand_id
1 'polypeptide(L)'
;MAFKVRNAKTLNTMANSWLGKMQIALEYALNRSGPMSMAPSQLGAFARSDAAQTSANIQYHVQPLSLNKFGEPLHPFPAFTASVCNLRPTARGHVRIASSDAAQAPKITSNYLSTEEDRQVAADALRLTRRIVAAPAMQRYEPEEFLPGPTFQTDAELAHAAGNIGTTIFHPVGTCKMGRDDDATAVLDPQLRVRGVVGLRVVDGSVMPLITSGNPNSPIIMIADKAAGLILADRKRAVGSGAAGSANA
;
A
#
# COMPACT_ATOMS: atom_id res chain seq x y z
N MET A 1 12.55 -4.56 5.47
CA MET A 1 13.91 -4.91 5.92
C MET A 1 14.89 -3.88 5.39
N ALA A 2 15.95 -3.58 6.13
CA ALA A 2 16.99 -2.68 5.64
C ALA A 2 18.37 -3.30 5.82
N PHE A 3 19.24 -3.02 4.84
CA PHE A 3 20.58 -3.61 4.72
C PHE A 3 21.60 -2.50 4.51
N LYS A 4 22.66 -2.49 5.32
CA LYS A 4 23.86 -1.73 5.00
C LYS A 4 24.56 -2.38 3.83
N VAL A 5 25.22 -1.58 3.01
CA VAL A 5 26.00 -2.08 1.88
C VAL A 5 27.36 -1.40 1.81
N ARG A 6 28.30 -2.07 1.17
CA ARG A 6 29.60 -1.51 0.78
C ARG A 6 29.69 -1.46 -0.75
N ASN A 7 30.65 -0.73 -1.24
CA ASN A 7 30.94 -0.67 -2.69
C ASN A 7 29.73 -0.23 -3.56
N ALA A 8 28.77 0.51 -2.98
CA ALA A 8 27.60 1.03 -3.68
C ALA A 8 27.35 2.50 -3.35
N LYS A 9 26.99 3.27 -4.36
CA LYS A 9 26.42 4.61 -4.15
C LYS A 9 24.93 4.46 -3.86
N THR A 10 24.49 4.95 -2.72
CA THR A 10 23.08 4.97 -2.34
C THR A 10 22.60 6.39 -2.14
N LEU A 11 21.30 6.61 -2.11
CA LEU A 11 20.75 7.94 -1.83
C LEU A 11 21.14 8.45 -0.44
N ASN A 12 21.38 7.55 0.53
CA ASN A 12 21.88 7.93 1.85
C ASN A 12 23.19 8.71 1.75
N THR A 13 24.17 8.21 0.97
CA THR A 13 25.46 8.88 0.81
C THR A 13 25.37 10.17 0.02
N MET A 14 24.55 10.19 -1.03
CA MET A 14 24.38 11.37 -1.87
C MET A 14 23.61 12.47 -1.17
N ALA A 15 22.46 12.16 -0.55
CA ALA A 15 21.59 13.15 0.07
C ALA A 15 22.10 13.67 1.42
N ASN A 16 23.02 12.97 2.08
CA ASN A 16 23.67 13.44 3.30
C ASN A 16 24.91 14.31 3.05
N SER A 17 25.37 14.43 1.79
CA SER A 17 26.49 15.28 1.38
C SER A 17 25.97 16.57 0.72
N TRP A 18 26.57 17.71 1.06
CA TRP A 18 26.25 18.99 0.40
C TRP A 18 26.55 18.96 -1.09
N LEU A 19 27.70 18.41 -1.49
CA LEU A 19 28.06 18.22 -2.89
C LEU A 19 27.10 17.27 -3.61
N GLY A 20 26.68 16.20 -2.94
CA GLY A 20 25.68 15.26 -3.50
C GLY A 20 24.32 15.92 -3.71
N LYS A 21 23.86 16.75 -2.77
CA LYS A 21 22.62 17.53 -2.94
C LYS A 21 22.71 18.48 -4.13
N MET A 22 23.82 19.19 -4.27
CA MET A 22 24.06 20.03 -5.45
C MET A 22 24.04 19.24 -6.75
N GLN A 23 24.73 18.09 -6.80
CA GLN A 23 24.75 17.22 -7.97
C GLN A 23 23.34 16.75 -8.35
N ILE A 24 22.55 16.29 -7.38
CA ILE A 24 21.16 15.89 -7.56
C ILE A 24 20.30 17.03 -8.14
N ALA A 25 20.43 18.24 -7.55
CA ALA A 25 19.69 19.41 -8.00
C ALA A 25 20.09 19.83 -9.43
N LEU A 26 21.40 19.87 -9.73
CA LEU A 26 21.91 20.24 -11.05
C LEU A 26 21.49 19.23 -12.13
N GLU A 27 21.59 17.93 -11.83
CA GLU A 27 21.16 16.88 -12.75
C GLU A 27 19.68 17.02 -13.10
N TYR A 28 18.82 17.26 -12.09
CA TYR A 28 17.41 17.48 -12.34
C TYR A 28 17.13 18.77 -13.10
N ALA A 29 17.81 19.85 -12.78
CA ALA A 29 17.63 21.14 -13.47
C ALA A 29 17.98 21.07 -14.94
N LEU A 30 19.11 20.41 -15.29
CA LEU A 30 19.63 20.33 -16.66
C LEU A 30 18.97 19.21 -17.47
N ASN A 31 18.82 18.01 -16.89
CA ASN A 31 18.47 16.81 -17.62
C ASN A 31 17.09 16.24 -17.26
N ARG A 32 16.40 16.79 -16.25
CA ARG A 32 15.14 16.24 -15.71
C ARG A 32 15.27 14.75 -15.35
N SER A 33 16.44 14.33 -14.89
CA SER A 33 16.79 12.96 -14.52
C SER A 33 17.34 12.88 -13.08
N GLY A 34 17.79 11.70 -12.69
CA GLY A 34 18.39 11.47 -11.39
C GLY A 34 17.38 11.30 -10.25
N PRO A 35 17.86 11.37 -8.99
CA PRO A 35 17.05 11.08 -7.81
C PRO A 35 15.77 11.88 -7.66
N MET A 36 15.72 13.13 -8.14
CA MET A 36 14.50 13.96 -8.06
C MET A 36 13.43 13.58 -9.10
N SER A 37 13.76 12.79 -10.11
CA SER A 37 12.82 12.27 -11.11
C SER A 37 12.36 10.84 -10.81
N MET A 38 12.86 10.23 -9.73
CA MET A 38 12.61 8.84 -9.40
C MET A 38 11.29 8.67 -8.62
N ALA A 39 10.60 7.56 -8.89
CA ALA A 39 9.57 7.08 -7.96
C ALA A 39 10.19 6.71 -6.59
N PRO A 40 9.44 6.78 -5.50
CA PRO A 40 9.93 6.41 -4.17
C PRO A 40 10.53 5.00 -4.12
N SER A 41 9.98 4.06 -4.90
CA SER A 41 10.49 2.68 -5.04
C SER A 41 10.93 2.46 -6.48
N GLN A 42 12.18 2.07 -6.68
CA GLN A 42 12.77 1.91 -8.01
C GLN A 42 12.59 0.52 -8.60
N LEU A 43 12.56 -0.50 -7.73
CA LEU A 43 12.38 -1.88 -8.14
C LEU A 43 11.15 -2.44 -7.45
N GLY A 44 10.35 -3.18 -8.20
CA GLY A 44 9.20 -3.94 -7.71
C GLY A 44 9.30 -5.39 -8.15
N ALA A 45 8.77 -6.28 -7.32
CA ALA A 45 8.63 -7.69 -7.65
C ALA A 45 7.39 -8.25 -6.99
N PHE A 46 6.76 -9.21 -7.66
CA PHE A 46 5.68 -10.01 -7.10
C PHE A 46 6.19 -11.44 -6.88
N ALA A 47 5.95 -12.00 -5.72
CA ALA A 47 6.43 -13.32 -5.36
C ALA A 47 5.40 -14.09 -4.55
N ARG A 48 5.60 -15.39 -4.44
CA ARG A 48 4.89 -16.24 -3.48
C ARG A 48 5.70 -16.28 -2.18
N SER A 49 5.04 -16.07 -1.04
CA SER A 49 5.67 -16.16 0.29
C SER A 49 6.21 -17.56 0.55
N ASP A 50 5.48 -18.58 0.09
CA ASP A 50 5.83 -19.99 0.17
C ASP A 50 5.39 -20.76 -1.08
N ALA A 51 5.77 -22.03 -1.18
CA ALA A 51 5.50 -22.88 -2.35
C ALA A 51 4.03 -23.29 -2.48
N ALA A 52 3.24 -23.25 -1.41
CA ALA A 52 1.84 -23.66 -1.41
C ALA A 52 0.92 -22.58 -2.00
N GLN A 53 1.42 -21.34 -2.10
CA GLN A 53 0.64 -20.24 -2.71
C GLN A 53 0.43 -20.50 -4.21
N THR A 54 -0.82 -20.45 -4.66
CA THR A 54 -1.18 -20.67 -6.07
C THR A 54 -0.78 -19.50 -6.97
N SER A 55 -0.65 -18.30 -6.42
CA SER A 55 -0.26 -17.07 -7.12
C SER A 55 0.56 -16.17 -6.20
N ALA A 56 1.19 -15.13 -6.75
CA ALA A 56 1.91 -14.16 -5.96
C ALA A 56 0.99 -13.51 -4.91
N ASN A 57 1.41 -13.55 -3.65
CA ASN A 57 0.69 -13.00 -2.51
C ASN A 57 1.49 -11.94 -1.75
N ILE A 58 2.73 -11.67 -2.18
CA ILE A 58 3.55 -10.59 -1.65
C ILE A 58 4.11 -9.71 -2.77
N GLN A 59 4.33 -8.44 -2.46
CA GLN A 59 4.93 -7.46 -3.37
C GLN A 59 6.11 -6.77 -2.70
N TYR A 60 7.20 -6.64 -3.42
CA TYR A 60 8.39 -5.88 -3.03
C TYR A 60 8.36 -4.46 -3.58
N HIS A 61 8.84 -3.55 -2.77
CA HIS A 61 9.18 -2.17 -3.11
C HIS A 61 10.61 -1.91 -2.63
N VAL A 62 11.57 -1.89 -3.54
CA VAL A 62 12.98 -1.72 -3.18
C VAL A 62 13.42 -0.28 -3.43
N GLN A 63 14.09 0.29 -2.45
CA GLN A 63 14.56 1.67 -2.43
C GLN A 63 16.06 1.72 -2.15
N PRO A 64 16.86 2.47 -2.91
CA PRO A 64 18.31 2.62 -2.68
C PRO A 64 18.61 3.60 -1.55
N LEU A 65 17.81 3.56 -0.51
CA LEU A 65 17.91 4.40 0.68
C LEU A 65 17.37 3.65 1.92
N SER A 66 17.70 4.18 3.10
CA SER A 66 17.11 3.73 4.35
C SER A 66 16.93 4.89 5.32
N LEU A 67 15.89 4.80 6.14
CA LEU A 67 15.51 5.74 7.21
C LEU A 67 14.71 4.95 8.27
N ASN A 68 14.58 5.50 9.48
CA ASN A 68 13.80 4.83 10.52
C ASN A 68 12.29 4.94 10.24
N LYS A 69 11.81 6.16 9.92
CA LYS A 69 10.39 6.44 9.63
C LYS A 69 10.28 7.48 8.53
N PHE A 70 9.19 7.42 7.76
CA PHE A 70 8.91 8.43 6.75
C PHE A 70 8.90 9.85 7.35
N GLY A 71 9.65 10.75 6.70
CA GLY A 71 9.83 12.13 7.14
C GLY A 71 11.06 12.34 8.04
N GLU A 72 11.72 11.29 8.51
CA GLU A 72 12.99 11.39 9.23
C GLU A 72 14.19 11.49 8.27
N PRO A 73 15.34 11.98 8.76
CA PRO A 73 16.57 11.98 7.98
C PRO A 73 17.00 10.58 7.55
N LEU A 74 17.65 10.50 6.39
CA LEU A 74 18.28 9.26 5.93
C LEU A 74 19.41 8.84 6.88
N HIS A 75 19.61 7.52 7.02
CA HIS A 75 20.75 7.00 7.77
C HIS A 75 22.08 7.53 7.21
N PRO A 76 23.11 7.76 8.04
CA PRO A 76 24.38 8.38 7.60
C PRO A 76 25.32 7.38 6.86
N PHE A 77 24.90 6.17 6.63
CA PHE A 77 25.68 5.11 5.99
C PHE A 77 25.00 4.60 4.70
N PRO A 78 25.74 4.00 3.77
CA PRO A 78 25.17 3.40 2.57
C PRO A 78 24.23 2.25 2.92
N ALA A 79 23.00 2.28 2.41
CA ALA A 79 22.01 1.26 2.69
C ALA A 79 20.93 1.23 1.61
N PHE A 80 20.18 0.12 1.56
CA PHE A 80 18.93 0.01 0.82
C PHE A 80 17.83 -0.60 1.69
N THR A 81 16.60 -0.34 1.32
CA THR A 81 15.41 -0.93 1.95
C THR A 81 14.69 -1.85 0.96
N ALA A 82 14.45 -3.08 1.37
CA ALA A 82 13.56 -4.01 0.70
C ALA A 82 12.26 -4.08 1.52
N SER A 83 11.30 -3.23 1.17
CA SER A 83 9.95 -3.31 1.75
C SER A 83 9.19 -4.42 1.07
N VAL A 84 8.46 -5.22 1.85
CA VAL A 84 7.62 -6.30 1.36
C VAL A 84 6.26 -6.20 2.02
N CYS A 85 5.19 -6.34 1.25
CA CYS A 85 3.83 -6.28 1.77
C CYS A 85 3.01 -7.50 1.35
N ASN A 86 2.11 -7.93 2.24
CA ASN A 86 1.07 -8.90 1.95
C ASN A 86 0.02 -8.27 1.02
N LEU A 87 -0.27 -8.91 -0.11
CA LEU A 87 -1.26 -8.46 -1.09
C LEU A 87 -2.69 -8.91 -0.76
N ARG A 88 -2.84 -9.88 0.13
CA ARG A 88 -4.13 -10.49 0.48
C ARG A 88 -4.28 -10.65 1.99
N PRO A 89 -4.18 -9.54 2.77
CA PRO A 89 -4.30 -9.64 4.22
C PRO A 89 -5.70 -10.10 4.61
N THR A 90 -5.76 -11.00 5.59
CA THR A 90 -7.00 -11.51 6.19
C THR A 90 -7.42 -10.71 7.42
N ALA A 91 -6.52 -9.98 8.05
CA ALA A 91 -6.83 -9.05 9.13
C ALA A 91 -7.83 -7.97 8.70
N ARG A 92 -8.71 -7.61 9.62
CA ARG A 92 -9.70 -6.54 9.41
C ARG A 92 -9.62 -5.52 10.52
N GLY A 93 -9.65 -4.26 10.11
CA GLY A 93 -9.73 -3.11 11.00
C GLY A 93 -11.08 -2.41 10.90
N HIS A 94 -11.17 -1.25 11.51
CA HIS A 94 -12.36 -0.42 11.43
C HIS A 94 -12.02 1.07 11.53
N VAL A 95 -12.92 1.89 10.99
CA VAL A 95 -12.93 3.35 11.17
C VAL A 95 -14.22 3.71 11.88
N ARG A 96 -14.13 4.54 12.93
CA ARG A 96 -15.27 4.97 13.74
C ARG A 96 -15.24 6.47 13.96
N ILE A 97 -16.41 7.08 14.02
CA ILE A 97 -16.57 8.46 14.44
C ILE A 97 -16.06 8.61 15.88
N ALA A 98 -15.24 9.62 16.13
CA ALA A 98 -14.64 9.88 17.44
C ALA A 98 -15.59 10.67 18.37
N SER A 99 -16.36 11.62 17.79
CA SER A 99 -17.36 12.45 18.49
C SER A 99 -18.37 13.04 17.49
N SER A 100 -19.27 13.86 17.96
CA SER A 100 -20.21 14.63 17.11
C SER A 100 -19.56 15.82 16.38
N ASP A 101 -18.34 16.18 16.72
CA ASP A 101 -17.58 17.23 16.03
C ASP A 101 -17.00 16.67 14.72
N ALA A 102 -17.52 17.15 13.60
CA ALA A 102 -17.09 16.73 12.26
C ALA A 102 -15.63 17.10 11.93
N ALA A 103 -15.03 18.05 12.63
CA ALA A 103 -13.63 18.43 12.46
C ALA A 103 -12.67 17.48 13.20
N GLN A 104 -13.17 16.67 14.13
CA GLN A 104 -12.36 15.70 14.85
C GLN A 104 -12.03 14.50 13.96
N ALA A 105 -10.73 14.15 13.85
CA ALA A 105 -10.28 12.99 13.12
C ALA A 105 -10.94 11.69 13.62
N PRO A 106 -11.31 10.76 12.72
CA PRO A 106 -11.91 9.48 13.11
C PRO A 106 -10.92 8.60 13.87
N LYS A 107 -11.45 7.67 14.67
CA LYS A 107 -10.66 6.60 15.28
C LYS A 107 -10.41 5.52 14.22
N ILE A 108 -9.14 5.30 13.89
CA ILE A 108 -8.72 4.29 12.89
C ILE A 108 -7.98 3.18 13.64
N THR A 109 -8.47 1.95 13.51
CA THR A 109 -7.85 0.74 14.04
C THR A 109 -7.53 -0.18 12.87
N SER A 110 -6.27 -0.22 12.46
CA SER A 110 -5.84 -1.02 11.29
C SER A 110 -5.82 -2.52 11.57
N ASN A 111 -5.50 -2.90 12.81
CA ASN A 111 -5.47 -4.28 13.29
C ASN A 111 -4.52 -5.20 12.49
N TYR A 112 -3.39 -4.66 12.00
CA TYR A 112 -2.40 -5.40 11.23
C TYR A 112 -1.87 -6.61 12.01
N LEU A 113 -1.56 -7.70 11.28
CA LEU A 113 -1.01 -8.95 11.83
C LEU A 113 -1.87 -9.61 12.92
N SER A 114 -3.18 -9.31 12.98
CA SER A 114 -4.08 -9.89 13.97
C SER A 114 -4.44 -11.35 13.69
N THR A 115 -4.29 -11.82 12.44
CA THR A 115 -4.55 -13.20 12.06
C THR A 115 -3.25 -14.01 11.99
N GLU A 116 -3.36 -15.33 12.20
CA GLU A 116 -2.20 -16.23 12.08
C GLU A 116 -1.66 -16.25 10.66
N GLU A 117 -2.55 -16.25 9.65
CA GLU A 117 -2.15 -16.23 8.24
C GLU A 117 -1.29 -15.00 7.91
N ASP A 118 -1.71 -13.81 8.35
CA ASP A 118 -0.93 -12.58 8.09
C ASP A 118 0.43 -12.61 8.79
N ARG A 119 0.51 -13.18 9.99
CA ARG A 119 1.77 -13.37 10.72
C ARG A 119 2.70 -14.33 9.99
N GLN A 120 2.16 -15.46 9.51
CA GLN A 120 2.94 -16.43 8.74
C GLN A 120 3.47 -15.83 7.44
N VAL A 121 2.61 -15.14 6.65
CA VAL A 121 3.03 -14.46 5.42
C VAL A 121 4.12 -13.42 5.72
N ALA A 122 4.04 -12.69 6.84
CA ALA A 122 5.06 -11.73 7.22
C ALA A 122 6.40 -12.41 7.53
N ALA A 123 6.39 -13.51 8.30
CA ALA A 123 7.60 -14.28 8.61
C ALA A 123 8.25 -14.85 7.34
N ASP A 124 7.46 -15.44 6.45
CA ASP A 124 7.94 -16.03 5.20
C ASP A 124 8.46 -14.97 4.23
N ALA A 125 7.84 -13.79 4.20
CA ALA A 125 8.31 -12.66 3.41
C ALA A 125 9.70 -12.18 3.88
N LEU A 126 9.94 -12.09 5.19
CA LEU A 126 11.25 -11.74 5.73
C LEU A 126 12.30 -12.82 5.39
N ARG A 127 11.97 -14.11 5.49
CA ARG A 127 12.86 -15.20 5.08
C ARG A 127 13.18 -15.17 3.58
N LEU A 128 12.16 -14.92 2.74
CA LEU A 128 12.39 -14.80 1.30
C LEU A 128 13.30 -13.61 0.99
N THR A 129 13.13 -12.49 1.67
CA THR A 129 13.99 -11.32 1.52
C THR A 129 15.46 -11.66 1.86
N ARG A 130 15.70 -12.37 2.96
CA ARG A 130 17.05 -12.85 3.32
C ARG A 130 17.64 -13.74 2.25
N ARG A 131 16.87 -14.67 1.68
CA ARG A 131 17.33 -15.54 0.58
C ARG A 131 17.69 -14.73 -0.67
N ILE A 132 16.88 -13.73 -1.03
CA ILE A 132 17.16 -12.85 -2.18
C ILE A 132 18.46 -12.08 -1.96
N VAL A 133 18.64 -11.51 -0.78
CA VAL A 133 19.84 -10.73 -0.44
C VAL A 133 21.09 -11.62 -0.32
N ALA A 134 20.93 -12.88 0.07
CA ALA A 134 22.03 -13.87 0.11
C ALA A 134 22.44 -14.38 -1.29
N ALA A 135 21.72 -14.04 -2.35
CA ALA A 135 22.06 -14.49 -3.71
C ALA A 135 23.45 -13.97 -4.15
N PRO A 136 24.23 -14.76 -4.92
CA PRO A 136 25.61 -14.40 -5.34
C PRO A 136 25.71 -13.01 -5.99
N ALA A 137 24.71 -12.59 -6.76
CA ALA A 137 24.71 -11.28 -7.40
C ALA A 137 24.69 -10.11 -6.40
N MET A 138 24.18 -10.31 -5.19
CA MET A 138 24.14 -9.30 -4.15
C MET A 138 25.41 -9.23 -3.30
N GLN A 139 26.20 -10.33 -3.26
CA GLN A 139 27.36 -10.44 -2.36
C GLN A 139 28.47 -9.43 -2.66
N ARG A 140 28.60 -8.96 -3.90
CA ARG A 140 29.54 -7.88 -4.26
C ARG A 140 29.29 -6.57 -3.51
N TYR A 141 28.08 -6.37 -2.96
CA TYR A 141 27.72 -5.21 -2.17
C TYR A 141 27.87 -5.43 -0.66
N GLU A 142 28.28 -6.61 -0.24
CA GLU A 142 28.48 -7.01 1.17
C GLU A 142 27.27 -6.58 2.04
N PRO A 143 26.05 -7.05 1.72
CA PRO A 143 24.87 -6.62 2.43
C PRO A 143 24.85 -7.15 3.88
N GLU A 144 24.65 -6.24 4.84
CA GLU A 144 24.53 -6.55 6.27
C GLU A 144 23.12 -6.13 6.75
N GLU A 145 22.32 -7.12 7.17
CA GLU A 145 21.00 -6.86 7.72
C GLU A 145 21.10 -6.09 9.05
N PHE A 146 20.40 -4.94 9.17
CA PHE A 146 20.32 -4.21 10.43
C PHE A 146 18.89 -3.94 10.89
N LEU A 147 17.89 -4.10 10.02
CA LEU A 147 16.46 -4.04 10.35
C LEU A 147 15.71 -5.20 9.66
N PRO A 148 15.07 -6.07 10.46
CA PRO A 148 14.99 -6.09 11.93
C PRO A 148 16.28 -6.52 12.62
N GLY A 149 17.22 -7.12 11.91
CA GLY A 149 18.45 -7.70 12.41
C GLY A 149 18.43 -9.23 12.38
N PRO A 150 19.61 -9.87 12.28
CA PRO A 150 19.74 -11.31 12.03
C PRO A 150 19.37 -12.20 13.22
N THR A 151 19.10 -11.64 14.41
CA THR A 151 18.81 -12.42 15.63
C THR A 151 17.43 -13.05 15.62
N PHE A 152 16.46 -12.48 14.90
CA PHE A 152 15.09 -13.00 14.78
C PHE A 152 15.06 -14.15 13.77
N GLN A 153 14.67 -15.37 14.20
CA GLN A 153 14.73 -16.58 13.37
C GLN A 153 13.43 -17.38 13.35
N THR A 154 12.73 -17.51 14.48
CA THR A 154 11.46 -18.25 14.56
C THR A 154 10.31 -17.47 13.92
N ASP A 155 9.21 -18.17 13.57
CA ASP A 155 8.02 -17.51 12.99
C ASP A 155 7.47 -16.42 13.92
N ALA A 156 7.38 -16.72 15.21
CA ALA A 156 6.88 -15.77 16.21
C ALA A 156 7.78 -14.53 16.32
N GLU A 157 9.11 -14.72 16.36
CA GLU A 157 10.06 -13.61 16.39
C GLU A 157 10.01 -12.76 15.13
N LEU A 158 9.95 -13.39 13.95
CA LEU A 158 9.88 -12.69 12.67
C LEU A 158 8.55 -11.92 12.52
N ALA A 159 7.43 -12.52 12.89
CA ALA A 159 6.14 -11.85 12.87
C ALA A 159 6.12 -10.65 13.84
N HIS A 160 6.66 -10.81 15.04
CA HIS A 160 6.80 -9.73 16.02
C HIS A 160 7.71 -8.60 15.49
N ALA A 161 8.87 -8.96 14.94
CA ALA A 161 9.80 -8.02 14.34
C ALA A 161 9.17 -7.26 13.15
N ALA A 162 8.41 -7.96 12.29
CA ALA A 162 7.66 -7.34 11.20
C ALA A 162 6.68 -6.29 11.72
N GLY A 163 5.97 -6.58 12.81
CA GLY A 163 5.05 -5.63 13.46
C GLY A 163 5.76 -4.38 13.99
N ASN A 164 6.99 -4.53 14.50
CA ASN A 164 7.75 -3.42 15.08
C ASN A 164 8.38 -2.50 14.03
N ILE A 165 8.77 -3.04 12.87
CA ILE A 165 9.41 -2.26 11.78
C ILE A 165 8.45 -1.93 10.65
N GLY A 166 7.30 -2.62 10.58
CA GLY A 166 6.31 -2.46 9.54
C GLY A 166 5.53 -1.16 9.66
N THR A 167 5.04 -0.69 8.54
CA THR A 167 4.14 0.46 8.46
C THR A 167 3.10 0.20 7.37
N THR A 168 2.10 1.08 7.28
CA THR A 168 1.15 1.01 6.17
C THR A 168 1.84 1.28 4.83
N ILE A 169 1.36 0.61 3.77
CA ILE A 169 1.70 0.96 2.38
C ILE A 169 0.64 1.87 1.74
N PHE A 170 -0.26 2.42 2.55
CA PHE A 170 -1.30 3.37 2.14
C PHE A 170 -2.33 2.78 1.15
N HIS A 171 -2.58 1.49 1.22
CA HIS A 171 -3.56 0.77 0.39
C HIS A 171 -4.76 0.20 1.17
N PRO A 172 -5.34 0.90 2.18
CA PRO A 172 -6.53 0.41 2.86
C PRO A 172 -7.75 0.48 1.95
N VAL A 173 -8.63 -0.52 2.07
CA VAL A 173 -9.88 -0.62 1.33
C VAL A 173 -10.98 -1.18 2.23
N GLY A 174 -12.24 -1.18 1.75
CA GLY A 174 -13.32 -1.99 2.33
C GLY A 174 -14.13 -1.36 3.45
N THR A 175 -13.83 -0.14 3.90
CA THR A 175 -14.60 0.53 4.97
C THR A 175 -16.02 0.92 4.55
N CYS A 176 -16.28 1.04 3.24
CA CYS A 176 -17.60 1.20 2.64
C CYS A 176 -17.81 0.16 1.53
N LYS A 177 -17.50 -1.13 1.82
CA LYS A 177 -17.48 -2.15 0.77
C LYS A 177 -18.80 -2.28 0.04
N MET A 178 -18.74 -2.45 -1.28
CA MET A 178 -19.88 -2.88 -2.09
C MET A 178 -20.11 -4.38 -1.92
N GLY A 179 -21.35 -4.84 -2.10
CA GLY A 179 -21.69 -6.25 -2.04
C GLY A 179 -23.05 -6.55 -2.64
N ARG A 180 -23.34 -7.84 -2.74
CA ARG A 180 -24.64 -8.36 -3.19
C ARG A 180 -25.70 -8.09 -2.11
N ASP A 181 -26.97 -8.24 -2.48
CA ASP A 181 -28.09 -7.98 -1.57
C ASP A 181 -28.14 -8.93 -0.37
N ASP A 182 -27.57 -10.12 -0.50
CA ASP A 182 -27.43 -11.12 0.55
C ASP A 182 -26.23 -10.89 1.48
N ASP A 183 -25.35 -9.92 1.18
CA ASP A 183 -24.22 -9.54 2.05
C ASP A 183 -24.68 -8.48 3.09
N ALA A 184 -25.02 -8.94 4.27
CA ALA A 184 -25.45 -8.07 5.38
C ALA A 184 -24.35 -7.10 5.87
N THR A 185 -23.10 -7.31 5.46
CA THR A 185 -21.97 -6.44 5.84
C THR A 185 -21.62 -5.41 4.75
N ALA A 186 -22.29 -5.46 3.61
CA ALA A 186 -22.09 -4.50 2.53
C ALA A 186 -22.76 -3.16 2.87
N VAL A 187 -21.98 -2.10 2.80
CA VAL A 187 -22.45 -0.71 2.96
C VAL A 187 -23.11 -0.19 1.69
N LEU A 188 -22.62 -0.65 0.54
CA LEU A 188 -23.04 -0.21 -0.77
C LEU A 188 -23.66 -1.36 -1.59
N ASP A 189 -24.58 -0.98 -2.48
CA ASP A 189 -25.04 -1.85 -3.56
C ASP A 189 -24.02 -1.90 -4.73
N PRO A 190 -24.23 -2.77 -5.76
CA PRO A 190 -23.34 -2.83 -6.92
C PRO A 190 -23.29 -1.55 -7.77
N GLN A 191 -24.22 -0.60 -7.57
CA GLN A 191 -24.22 0.73 -8.18
C GLN A 191 -23.56 1.79 -7.30
N LEU A 192 -22.88 1.37 -6.21
CA LEU A 192 -22.19 2.23 -5.25
C LEU A 192 -23.11 3.18 -4.47
N ARG A 193 -24.41 2.86 -4.36
CA ARG A 193 -25.38 3.62 -3.56
C ARG A 193 -25.34 3.12 -2.11
N VAL A 194 -25.38 4.03 -1.16
CA VAL A 194 -25.41 3.69 0.26
C VAL A 194 -26.76 3.05 0.60
N ARG A 195 -26.72 1.85 1.17
CA ARG A 195 -27.92 1.12 1.59
C ARG A 195 -28.65 1.86 2.70
N GLY A 196 -29.96 1.99 2.55
CA GLY A 196 -30.81 2.69 3.51
C GLY A 196 -30.77 4.22 3.46
N VAL A 197 -29.97 4.83 2.56
CA VAL A 197 -29.89 6.29 2.38
C VAL A 197 -30.15 6.64 0.93
N VAL A 198 -31.16 7.44 0.67
CA VAL A 198 -31.53 7.86 -0.69
C VAL A 198 -30.61 8.98 -1.15
N GLY A 199 -30.15 8.91 -2.41
CA GLY A 199 -29.39 9.97 -3.04
C GLY A 199 -27.90 10.04 -2.68
N LEU A 200 -27.38 9.09 -1.88
CA LEU A 200 -25.97 9.08 -1.46
C LEU A 200 -25.20 7.93 -2.11
N ARG A 201 -23.98 8.22 -2.53
CA ARG A 201 -22.98 7.25 -3.03
C ARG A 201 -21.63 7.48 -2.39
N VAL A 202 -20.83 6.40 -2.32
CA VAL A 202 -19.39 6.45 -2.02
C VAL A 202 -18.64 5.94 -3.24
N VAL A 203 -17.61 6.67 -3.69
CA VAL A 203 -16.84 6.36 -4.90
C VAL A 203 -15.35 6.61 -4.64
N ASP A 204 -14.72 5.72 -3.94
CA ASP A 204 -13.29 5.73 -3.64
C ASP A 204 -12.77 4.30 -3.35
N GLY A 205 -11.54 4.16 -2.86
CA GLY A 205 -10.96 2.85 -2.55
C GLY A 205 -11.71 2.06 -1.47
N SER A 206 -12.50 2.71 -0.63
CA SER A 206 -13.26 2.04 0.45
C SER A 206 -14.37 1.11 -0.07
N VAL A 207 -14.79 1.28 -1.33
CA VAL A 207 -15.83 0.44 -1.95
C VAL A 207 -15.35 -0.97 -2.28
N MET A 208 -14.03 -1.18 -2.41
CA MET A 208 -13.47 -2.49 -2.75
C MET A 208 -13.59 -3.44 -1.54
N PRO A 209 -14.21 -4.63 -1.70
CA PRO A 209 -14.30 -5.61 -0.62
C PRO A 209 -12.95 -6.16 -0.17
N LEU A 210 -12.00 -6.27 -1.11
CA LEU A 210 -10.64 -6.79 -0.91
C LEU A 210 -9.65 -5.96 -1.72
N ILE A 211 -8.39 -5.98 -1.30
CA ILE A 211 -7.28 -5.43 -2.09
C ILE A 211 -7.11 -6.24 -3.38
N THR A 212 -6.91 -5.56 -4.50
CA THR A 212 -6.81 -6.16 -5.85
C THR A 212 -5.45 -6.80 -6.15
N SER A 213 -4.75 -7.31 -5.13
CA SER A 213 -3.44 -7.98 -5.25
C SER A 213 -2.35 -7.11 -5.88
N GLY A 214 -2.36 -5.80 -5.58
CA GLY A 214 -1.39 -4.82 -6.07
C GLY A 214 -1.74 -3.41 -5.63
N ASN A 215 -1.11 -2.43 -6.22
CA ASN A 215 -1.35 -1.02 -5.95
C ASN A 215 -2.79 -0.62 -6.34
N PRO A 216 -3.60 -0.03 -5.43
CA PRO A 216 -5.02 0.21 -5.70
C PRO A 216 -5.31 1.46 -6.54
N ASN A 217 -4.34 2.29 -6.91
CA ASN A 217 -4.60 3.53 -7.63
C ASN A 217 -5.33 3.31 -8.97
N SER A 218 -4.84 2.39 -9.82
CA SER A 218 -5.50 2.11 -11.12
C SER A 218 -6.91 1.54 -10.97
N PRO A 219 -7.19 0.55 -10.09
CA PRO A 219 -8.56 0.11 -9.85
C PRO A 219 -9.44 1.21 -9.24
N ILE A 220 -8.92 2.11 -8.40
CA ILE A 220 -9.70 3.25 -7.89
C ILE A 220 -10.12 4.20 -9.02
N ILE A 221 -9.21 4.53 -9.94
CA ILE A 221 -9.52 5.35 -11.11
C ILE A 221 -10.59 4.66 -11.98
N MET A 222 -10.47 3.37 -12.24
CA MET A 222 -11.45 2.58 -13.00
C MET A 222 -12.83 2.59 -12.30
N ILE A 223 -12.87 2.44 -10.98
CA ILE A 223 -14.11 2.52 -10.18
C ILE A 223 -14.75 3.91 -10.32
N ALA A 224 -13.94 4.96 -10.25
CA ALA A 224 -14.42 6.34 -10.37
C ALA A 224 -15.03 6.63 -11.77
N ASP A 225 -14.36 6.20 -12.84
CA ASP A 225 -14.85 6.31 -14.22
C ASP A 225 -16.16 5.54 -14.41
N LYS A 226 -16.21 4.30 -13.96
CA LYS A 226 -17.43 3.48 -13.98
C LYS A 226 -18.58 4.13 -13.21
N ALA A 227 -18.31 4.66 -12.02
CA ALA A 227 -19.30 5.32 -11.18
C ALA A 227 -19.85 6.60 -11.82
N ALA A 228 -19.00 7.38 -12.49
CA ALA A 228 -19.43 8.56 -13.24
C ALA A 228 -20.47 8.17 -14.32
N GLY A 229 -20.23 7.08 -15.06
CA GLY A 229 -21.19 6.54 -16.02
C GLY A 229 -22.51 6.13 -15.38
N LEU A 230 -22.49 5.47 -14.22
CA LEU A 230 -23.69 5.08 -13.48
C LEU A 230 -24.50 6.30 -13.00
N ILE A 231 -23.84 7.31 -12.46
CA ILE A 231 -24.47 8.57 -12.00
C ILE A 231 -25.16 9.27 -13.17
N LEU A 232 -24.49 9.39 -14.31
CA LEU A 232 -25.06 10.02 -15.52
C LEU A 232 -26.26 9.25 -16.08
N ALA A 233 -26.21 7.91 -16.05
CA ALA A 233 -27.32 7.05 -16.48
C ALA A 233 -28.56 7.23 -15.58
N ASP A 234 -28.37 7.27 -14.26
CA ASP A 234 -29.48 7.47 -13.31
C ASP A 234 -30.10 8.86 -13.47
N ARG A 235 -29.29 9.91 -13.69
CA ARG A 235 -29.80 11.26 -13.97
C ARG A 235 -30.65 11.31 -15.24
N LYS A 236 -30.21 10.66 -16.32
CA LYS A 236 -31.00 10.59 -17.58
C LYS A 236 -32.34 9.88 -17.38
N ARG A 237 -32.38 8.80 -16.60
CA ARG A 237 -33.62 8.08 -16.27
C ARG A 237 -34.59 8.97 -15.47
N ALA A 238 -34.10 9.69 -14.46
CA ALA A 238 -34.89 10.57 -13.63
C ALA A 238 -35.53 11.73 -14.46
N VAL A 239 -34.78 12.32 -15.39
CA VAL A 239 -35.28 13.37 -16.28
C VAL A 239 -36.32 12.81 -17.27
N GLY A 240 -36.09 11.61 -17.85
CA GLY A 240 -37.00 10.96 -18.77
C GLY A 240 -38.33 10.55 -18.12
N SER A 241 -38.30 10.08 -16.86
CA SER A 241 -39.53 9.74 -16.12
C SER A 241 -40.34 10.98 -15.69
N GLY A 242 -39.67 12.09 -15.39
CA GLY A 242 -40.35 13.36 -15.07
C GLY A 242 -41.08 14.01 -16.29
N ALA A 243 -40.49 13.86 -17.49
CA ALA A 243 -41.11 14.35 -18.73
C ALA A 243 -42.32 13.51 -19.16
N ALA A 244 -42.35 12.21 -18.88
CA ALA A 244 -43.49 11.35 -19.17
C ALA A 244 -44.72 11.58 -18.25
N GLY A 245 -44.45 12.04 -17.00
CA GLY A 245 -45.52 12.35 -16.03
C GLY A 245 -46.25 13.68 -16.27
N SER A 246 -45.64 14.63 -17.00
CA SER A 246 -46.22 15.93 -17.28
C SER A 246 -47.03 15.99 -18.58
N ALA A 247 -47.07 14.92 -19.38
CA ALA A 247 -47.82 14.85 -20.63
C ALA A 247 -49.24 14.26 -20.49
N ASN A 248 -49.65 13.84 -19.28
CA ASN A 248 -50.94 13.24 -18.99
C ASN A 248 -51.74 13.96 -17.88
N ALA A 249 -51.50 15.25 -17.66
CA ALA A 249 -52.27 16.07 -16.73
C ALA A 249 -53.05 17.13 -17.46
#